data_7db41b970be8128705926b68b1530875
#
_entry.id   7db41b970be8128705926b68b1530875
#
_cell.length_a   1.000
_cell.length_b   1.000
_cell.length_c   1.000
_cell.angle_alpha   90.00
_cell.angle_beta   90.00
_cell.angle_gamma   90.00
#
_symmetry.space_group_name_H-M   'P 1'
#
loop_
_entity.id
_entity.type
_entity.pdbx_description
1 polymer ?
#
loop_
_entity_poly.entity_id
_entity_poly.type
_entity_poly.pdbx_seq_one_letter_code
_entity_poly.pdbx_strand_id
1 'polypeptide(L)'
;MSAIIIDGRKTREAHTGELIAKVKALPCIPKLAIIQVGDRSDSTSYIRAKKLFAAKIGVEVVHELFAETITQTEILKHIEMLNDDESIHGIIVQLPLPGHIDRTKVIDTIAPGKDVDALTTTSIGSWTKGKGIMPATARGVRELLRFYGIEILGKKVTVVGRSDLVGRPIAVMCQNAGAHVTVCHSQTTDLISGTKDADILIVAVGKPGLITAKHVNGGQVVIDVGISRIGEERLVGDVDFESVSQIVKAISPVPGGVGAMTVLALFENLIDLCR
;
A
#
# COMPACT_ATOMS: atom_id res chain seq x y z
N MET A 1 -28.16 11.06 -3.15
CA MET A 1 -27.31 10.81 -4.33
C MET A 1 -26.38 9.65 -3.95
N SER A 2 -26.15 8.69 -4.84
CA SER A 2 -25.19 7.62 -4.56
C SER A 2 -23.75 8.18 -4.54
N ALA A 3 -22.91 7.65 -3.66
CA ALA A 3 -21.50 8.06 -3.56
C ALA A 3 -20.76 7.83 -4.89
N ILE A 4 -19.79 8.69 -5.18
CA ILE A 4 -18.84 8.46 -6.28
C ILE A 4 -17.94 7.28 -5.88
N ILE A 5 -17.86 6.28 -6.74
CA ILE A 5 -16.97 5.12 -6.50
C ILE A 5 -15.56 5.46 -6.94
N ILE A 6 -14.64 5.46 -5.99
CA ILE A 6 -13.21 5.70 -6.20
C ILE A 6 -12.53 4.38 -6.60
N ASP A 7 -12.61 4.05 -7.89
CA ASP A 7 -12.15 2.79 -8.47
C ASP A 7 -10.64 2.82 -8.74
N GLY A 8 -9.87 2.04 -7.98
CA GLY A 8 -8.42 1.92 -8.14
C GLY A 8 -8.02 1.10 -9.36
N ARG A 9 -8.86 0.19 -9.84
CA ARG A 9 -8.56 -0.57 -11.07
C ARG A 9 -8.61 0.35 -12.29
N LYS A 10 -9.64 1.21 -12.37
CA LYS A 10 -9.77 2.24 -13.41
C LYS A 10 -8.58 3.21 -13.36
N THR A 11 -8.21 3.65 -12.17
CA THR A 11 -7.05 4.55 -11.98
C THR A 11 -5.77 3.90 -12.43
N ARG A 12 -5.50 2.64 -12.00
CA ARG A 12 -4.33 1.88 -12.42
C ARG A 12 -4.27 1.72 -13.94
N GLU A 13 -5.39 1.40 -14.59
CA GLU A 13 -5.44 1.22 -16.04
C GLU A 13 -5.08 2.53 -16.77
N ALA A 14 -5.59 3.66 -16.31
CA ALA A 14 -5.28 4.97 -16.86
C ALA A 14 -3.77 5.32 -16.79
N HIS A 15 -3.07 4.89 -15.71
CA HIS A 15 -1.63 5.13 -15.54
C HIS A 15 -0.75 4.09 -16.25
N THR A 16 -1.31 2.94 -16.66
CA THR A 16 -0.52 1.82 -17.20
C THR A 16 0.24 2.21 -18.47
N GLY A 17 -0.37 2.99 -19.36
CA GLY A 17 0.28 3.44 -20.60
C GLY A 17 1.52 4.30 -20.37
N GLU A 18 1.43 5.25 -19.44
CA GLU A 18 2.57 6.09 -19.04
C GLU A 18 3.68 5.25 -18.40
N LEU A 19 3.31 4.28 -17.56
CA LEU A 19 4.27 3.39 -16.91
C LEU A 19 5.02 2.52 -17.93
N ILE A 20 4.33 1.97 -18.93
CA ILE A 20 4.97 1.22 -20.04
C ILE A 20 5.97 2.11 -20.77
N ALA A 21 5.61 3.36 -21.06
CA ALA A 21 6.53 4.30 -21.73
C ALA A 21 7.78 4.58 -20.88
N LYS A 22 7.60 4.76 -19.56
CA LYS A 22 8.72 4.93 -18.61
C LYS A 22 9.64 3.71 -18.57
N VAL A 23 9.09 2.49 -18.51
CA VAL A 23 9.88 1.24 -18.54
C VAL A 23 10.70 1.14 -19.84
N LYS A 24 10.08 1.42 -20.99
CA LYS A 24 10.78 1.38 -22.29
C LYS A 24 11.90 2.42 -22.44
N ALA A 25 11.84 3.50 -21.68
CA ALA A 25 12.86 4.55 -21.68
C ALA A 25 14.06 4.26 -20.75
N LEU A 26 14.01 3.21 -19.95
CA LEU A 26 15.11 2.81 -19.09
C LEU A 26 16.23 2.12 -19.90
N PRO A 27 17.48 2.24 -19.47
CA PRO A 27 18.63 1.62 -20.14
C PRO A 27 18.65 0.09 -20.03
N CYS A 28 17.89 -0.49 -19.12
CA CYS A 28 17.79 -1.92 -18.88
C CYS A 28 16.34 -2.32 -18.55
N ILE A 29 16.04 -3.61 -18.66
CA ILE A 29 14.75 -4.15 -18.21
C ILE A 29 14.76 -4.24 -16.69
N PRO A 30 13.85 -3.52 -15.99
CA PRO A 30 13.78 -3.59 -14.53
C PRO A 30 13.47 -5.01 -14.07
N LYS A 31 14.16 -5.46 -13.02
CA LYS A 31 13.95 -6.79 -12.43
C LYS A 31 13.65 -6.68 -10.95
N LEU A 32 12.52 -7.26 -10.53
CA LEU A 32 12.01 -7.29 -9.17
C LEU A 32 12.17 -8.68 -8.57
N ALA A 33 12.88 -8.80 -7.45
CA ALA A 33 12.89 -10.01 -6.65
C ALA A 33 11.76 -9.99 -5.62
N ILE A 34 10.97 -11.06 -5.56
CA ILE A 34 9.90 -11.25 -4.57
C ILE A 34 10.23 -12.49 -3.72
N ILE A 35 10.50 -12.28 -2.46
CA ILE A 35 10.75 -13.32 -1.47
C ILE A 35 9.43 -13.68 -0.79
N GLN A 36 9.06 -14.97 -0.82
CA GLN A 36 7.92 -15.53 -0.11
C GLN A 36 8.38 -16.63 0.84
N VAL A 37 7.89 -16.62 2.07
CA VAL A 37 8.14 -17.68 3.05
C VAL A 37 6.83 -18.36 3.38
N GLY A 38 6.77 -19.67 3.17
CA GLY A 38 5.54 -20.47 3.27
C GLY A 38 4.58 -20.24 2.10
N ASP A 39 3.64 -21.14 1.92
CA ASP A 39 2.68 -21.14 0.79
C ASP A 39 1.28 -20.72 1.25
N ARG A 40 1.16 -19.50 1.76
CA ARG A 40 -0.15 -18.93 2.12
C ARG A 40 -0.89 -18.51 0.86
N SER A 41 -2.14 -18.94 0.71
CA SER A 41 -2.98 -18.64 -0.47
C SER A 41 -3.20 -17.14 -0.73
N ASP A 42 -3.30 -16.33 0.33
CA ASP A 42 -3.42 -14.88 0.24
C ASP A 42 -2.14 -14.26 -0.33
N SER A 43 -0.95 -14.61 0.20
CA SER A 43 0.35 -14.16 -0.30
C SER A 43 0.55 -14.54 -1.76
N THR A 44 0.28 -15.79 -2.12
CA THR A 44 0.40 -16.31 -3.49
C THR A 44 -0.52 -15.55 -4.47
N SER A 45 -1.73 -15.20 -4.04
CA SER A 45 -2.66 -14.41 -4.85
C SER A 45 -2.13 -12.99 -5.11
N TYR A 46 -1.55 -12.32 -4.11
CA TYR A 46 -0.93 -10.99 -4.26
C TYR A 46 0.30 -11.03 -5.16
N ILE A 47 1.14 -12.05 -5.02
CA ILE A 47 2.32 -12.22 -5.88
C ILE A 47 1.90 -12.47 -7.33
N ARG A 48 0.87 -13.29 -7.55
CA ARG A 48 0.31 -13.52 -8.89
C ARG A 48 -0.16 -12.21 -9.54
N ALA A 49 -0.86 -11.36 -8.78
CA ALA A 49 -1.31 -10.05 -9.29
C ALA A 49 -0.12 -9.14 -9.65
N LYS A 50 0.95 -9.12 -8.85
CA LYS A 50 2.19 -8.40 -9.14
C LYS A 50 2.86 -8.93 -10.41
N LYS A 51 3.01 -10.25 -10.55
CA LYS A 51 3.60 -10.88 -11.75
C LYS A 51 2.82 -10.56 -13.03
N LEU A 52 1.49 -10.64 -12.99
CA LEU A 52 0.65 -10.31 -14.14
C LEU A 52 0.79 -8.84 -14.55
N PHE A 53 0.84 -7.93 -13.58
CA PHE A 53 1.03 -6.52 -13.86
C PHE A 53 2.44 -6.21 -14.34
N ALA A 54 3.48 -6.82 -13.77
CA ALA A 54 4.86 -6.72 -14.22
C ALA A 54 5.01 -7.12 -15.70
N ALA A 55 4.47 -8.28 -16.07
CA ALA A 55 4.48 -8.73 -17.46
C ALA A 55 3.79 -7.75 -18.43
N LYS A 56 2.67 -7.14 -17.99
CA LYS A 56 1.94 -6.13 -18.77
C LYS A 56 2.77 -4.89 -19.06
N ILE A 57 3.63 -4.48 -18.11
CA ILE A 57 4.43 -3.25 -18.23
C ILE A 57 5.86 -3.48 -18.70
N GLY A 58 6.28 -4.73 -18.92
CA GLY A 58 7.63 -5.07 -19.40
C GLY A 58 8.70 -5.15 -18.30
N VAL A 59 8.32 -5.51 -17.06
CA VAL A 59 9.20 -5.73 -15.92
C VAL A 59 9.39 -7.22 -15.68
N GLU A 60 10.62 -7.67 -15.43
CA GLU A 60 10.92 -9.04 -15.03
C GLU A 60 10.68 -9.25 -13.52
N VAL A 61 10.18 -10.44 -13.16
CA VAL A 61 9.99 -10.82 -11.75
C VAL A 61 10.65 -12.17 -11.47
N VAL A 62 11.59 -12.16 -10.54
CA VAL A 62 12.13 -13.36 -9.90
C VAL A 62 11.32 -13.60 -8.63
N HIS A 63 10.66 -14.76 -8.56
CA HIS A 63 9.89 -15.12 -7.36
C HIS A 63 10.54 -16.33 -6.70
N GLU A 64 10.92 -16.16 -5.45
CA GLU A 64 11.61 -17.15 -4.65
C GLU A 64 10.71 -17.55 -3.49
N LEU A 65 10.34 -18.82 -3.49
CA LEU A 65 9.50 -19.44 -2.48
C LEU A 65 10.36 -20.28 -1.54
N PHE A 66 10.40 -19.90 -0.28
CA PHE A 66 11.09 -20.64 0.77
C PHE A 66 10.13 -21.43 1.64
N ALA A 67 10.60 -22.55 2.16
CA ALA A 67 9.83 -23.32 3.14
C ALA A 67 9.52 -22.50 4.39
N GLU A 68 8.37 -22.73 5.02
CA GLU A 68 7.99 -22.07 6.27
C GLU A 68 9.01 -22.27 7.40
N THR A 69 9.81 -23.34 7.32
CA THR A 69 10.84 -23.69 8.29
C THR A 69 12.20 -23.02 8.07
N ILE A 70 12.34 -22.20 7.01
CA ILE A 70 13.60 -21.49 6.75
C ILE A 70 13.99 -20.63 7.96
N THR A 71 15.27 -20.59 8.27
CA THR A 71 15.76 -19.79 9.39
C THR A 71 15.89 -18.32 9.00
N GLN A 72 15.78 -17.44 10.00
CA GLN A 72 16.03 -16.01 9.79
C GLN A 72 17.42 -15.74 9.18
N THR A 73 18.45 -16.45 9.64
CA THR A 73 19.82 -16.27 9.15
C THR A 73 19.93 -16.59 7.65
N GLU A 74 19.24 -17.63 7.17
CA GLU A 74 19.26 -17.99 5.75
C GLU A 74 18.55 -16.92 4.92
N ILE A 75 17.40 -16.38 5.37
CA ILE A 75 16.71 -15.29 4.68
C ILE A 75 17.56 -14.02 4.61
N LEU A 76 18.21 -13.63 5.72
CA LEU A 76 19.09 -12.45 5.74
C LEU A 76 20.23 -12.59 4.73
N LYS A 77 20.93 -13.72 4.72
CA LYS A 77 21.99 -13.99 3.73
C LYS A 77 21.48 -13.93 2.30
N HIS A 78 20.29 -14.44 2.07
CA HIS A 78 19.70 -14.42 0.74
C HIS A 78 19.38 -12.99 0.27
N ILE A 79 18.85 -12.14 1.16
CA ILE A 79 18.62 -10.72 0.85
C ILE A 79 19.95 -10.00 0.59
N GLU A 80 21.00 -10.30 1.36
CA GLU A 80 22.34 -9.75 1.12
C GLU A 80 22.84 -10.12 -0.28
N MET A 81 22.69 -11.38 -0.72
CA MET A 81 23.02 -11.79 -2.10
C MET A 81 22.23 -11.00 -3.15
N LEU A 82 20.92 -10.78 -2.95
CA LEU A 82 20.11 -9.98 -3.85
C LEU A 82 20.47 -8.49 -3.82
N ASN A 83 20.94 -7.97 -2.68
CA ASN A 83 21.46 -6.60 -2.59
C ASN A 83 22.72 -6.41 -3.45
N ASP A 84 23.60 -7.42 -3.50
CA ASP A 84 24.86 -7.38 -4.26
C ASP A 84 24.64 -7.70 -5.75
N ASP A 85 23.53 -8.31 -6.14
CA ASP A 85 23.21 -8.64 -7.54
C ASP A 85 22.77 -7.39 -8.32
N GLU A 86 23.66 -6.84 -9.15
CA GLU A 86 23.38 -5.68 -9.99
C GLU A 86 22.23 -5.87 -10.99
N SER A 87 21.89 -7.12 -11.32
CA SER A 87 20.75 -7.42 -12.19
C SER A 87 19.40 -7.27 -11.49
N ILE A 88 19.36 -7.24 -10.15
CA ILE A 88 18.15 -7.02 -9.36
C ILE A 88 18.03 -5.54 -8.99
N HIS A 89 16.95 -4.92 -9.43
CA HIS A 89 16.71 -3.48 -9.25
C HIS A 89 15.77 -3.17 -8.10
N GLY A 90 15.02 -4.16 -7.62
CA GLY A 90 14.13 -4.02 -6.47
C GLY A 90 13.90 -5.34 -5.75
N ILE A 91 13.66 -5.26 -4.45
CA ILE A 91 13.41 -6.41 -3.59
C ILE A 91 12.14 -6.18 -2.79
N ILE A 92 11.32 -7.21 -2.68
CA ILE A 92 10.14 -7.26 -1.79
C ILE A 92 10.21 -8.53 -0.95
N VAL A 93 9.94 -8.38 0.32
CA VAL A 93 9.59 -9.51 1.18
C VAL A 93 8.07 -9.54 1.37
N GLN A 94 7.43 -10.56 0.83
CA GLN A 94 5.98 -10.70 0.91
C GLN A 94 5.55 -11.03 2.35
N LEU A 95 4.78 -10.15 2.93
CA LEU A 95 4.22 -10.34 4.28
C LEU A 95 2.88 -11.09 4.22
N PRO A 96 2.51 -11.78 5.33
CA PRO A 96 3.23 -11.92 6.59
C PRO A 96 4.35 -12.97 6.55
N LEU A 97 5.33 -12.84 7.44
CA LEU A 97 6.37 -13.85 7.70
C LEU A 97 5.95 -14.78 8.86
N PRO A 98 6.49 -16.02 8.93
CA PRO A 98 6.32 -16.89 10.09
C PRO A 98 6.78 -16.25 11.40
N GLY A 99 6.13 -16.58 12.52
CA GLY A 99 6.34 -15.91 13.81
C GLY A 99 7.75 -16.06 14.42
N HIS A 100 8.57 -16.99 13.94
CA HIS A 100 9.96 -17.17 14.37
C HIS A 100 10.95 -16.24 13.63
N ILE A 101 10.48 -15.50 12.61
CA ILE A 101 11.28 -14.58 11.81
C ILE A 101 10.94 -13.15 12.22
N ASP A 102 11.93 -12.39 12.63
CA ASP A 102 11.80 -10.97 12.93
C ASP A 102 11.62 -10.18 11.63
N ARG A 103 10.37 -9.75 11.38
CA ARG A 103 9.99 -8.97 10.19
C ARG A 103 10.84 -7.72 10.02
N THR A 104 11.10 -6.99 11.09
CA THR A 104 11.82 -5.72 11.03
C THR A 104 13.26 -5.94 10.58
N LYS A 105 13.95 -6.93 11.16
CA LYS A 105 15.32 -7.28 10.74
C LYS A 105 15.37 -7.70 9.28
N VAL A 106 14.43 -8.51 8.83
CA VAL A 106 14.38 -8.99 7.45
C VAL A 106 14.16 -7.82 6.48
N ILE A 107 13.20 -6.94 6.75
CA ILE A 107 12.95 -5.76 5.91
C ILE A 107 14.16 -4.82 5.92
N ASP A 108 14.73 -4.53 7.08
CA ASP A 108 15.87 -3.60 7.22
C ASP A 108 17.17 -4.11 6.59
N THR A 109 17.24 -5.39 6.22
CA THR A 109 18.37 -5.95 5.44
C THR A 109 18.30 -5.55 3.97
N ILE A 110 17.14 -5.18 3.44
CA ILE A 110 17.02 -4.69 2.06
C ILE A 110 17.78 -3.37 1.92
N ALA A 111 18.67 -3.30 0.92
CA ALA A 111 19.37 -2.06 0.60
C ALA A 111 18.38 -0.95 0.23
N PRO A 112 18.49 0.28 0.77
CA PRO A 112 17.54 1.36 0.49
C PRO A 112 17.36 1.66 -1.01
N GLY A 113 18.39 1.45 -1.82
CA GLY A 113 18.34 1.58 -3.27
C GLY A 113 17.56 0.47 -3.99
N LYS A 114 17.13 -0.59 -3.28
CA LYS A 114 16.34 -1.70 -3.81
C LYS A 114 15.01 -1.90 -3.04
N ASP A 115 14.73 -1.06 -2.04
CA ASP A 115 13.52 -1.12 -1.20
C ASP A 115 12.33 -0.47 -1.92
N VAL A 116 11.70 -1.21 -2.81
CA VAL A 116 10.58 -0.68 -3.64
C VAL A 116 9.28 -0.44 -2.87
N ASP A 117 9.09 -1.10 -1.73
CA ASP A 117 7.97 -0.82 -0.83
C ASP A 117 8.22 0.40 0.07
N ALA A 118 9.49 0.83 0.18
CA ALA A 118 9.97 1.89 1.08
C ALA A 118 9.62 1.63 2.56
N LEU A 119 9.80 0.38 3.00
CA LEU A 119 9.42 -0.07 4.34
C LEU A 119 10.61 -0.29 5.29
N THR A 120 11.86 -0.18 4.80
CA THR A 120 13.01 -0.19 5.69
C THR A 120 12.99 1.03 6.60
N THR A 121 13.54 0.91 7.80
CA THR A 121 13.68 2.03 8.74
C THR A 121 14.39 3.22 8.09
N THR A 122 15.40 2.95 7.27
CA THR A 122 16.15 3.97 6.52
C THR A 122 15.28 4.67 5.47
N SER A 123 14.52 3.92 4.66
CA SER A 123 13.63 4.48 3.63
C SER A 123 12.53 5.32 4.25
N ILE A 124 11.85 4.82 5.29
CA ILE A 124 10.82 5.57 6.03
C ILE A 124 11.41 6.85 6.62
N GLY A 125 12.57 6.75 7.29
CA GLY A 125 13.24 7.90 7.90
C GLY A 125 13.68 8.96 6.89
N SER A 126 14.10 8.56 5.70
CA SER A 126 14.47 9.47 4.60
C SER A 126 13.23 10.14 4.01
N TRP A 127 12.19 9.35 3.73
CA TRP A 127 10.97 9.88 3.14
C TRP A 127 10.21 10.85 4.06
N THR A 128 10.17 10.59 5.38
CA THR A 128 9.56 11.53 6.34
C THR A 128 10.23 12.91 6.35
N LYS A 129 11.51 12.97 5.93
CA LYS A 129 12.28 14.20 5.73
C LYS A 129 12.17 14.77 4.31
N GLY A 130 11.24 14.28 3.50
CA GLY A 130 11.02 14.70 2.11
C GLY A 130 12.08 14.17 1.12
N LYS A 131 12.81 13.09 1.46
CA LYS A 131 13.84 12.48 0.60
C LYS A 131 13.50 11.02 0.30
N GLY A 132 13.96 10.53 -0.86
CA GLY A 132 13.73 9.13 -1.27
C GLY A 132 12.31 8.87 -1.77
N ILE A 133 11.97 7.59 -1.87
CA ILE A 133 10.67 7.14 -2.40
C ILE A 133 9.61 7.02 -1.31
N MET A 134 8.35 7.24 -1.71
CA MET A 134 7.20 7.13 -0.82
C MET A 134 6.82 5.65 -0.62
N PRO A 135 6.44 5.22 0.61
CA PRO A 135 5.88 3.89 0.81
C PRO A 135 4.73 3.59 -0.15
N ALA A 136 4.79 2.40 -0.79
CA ALA A 136 3.94 2.07 -1.93
C ALA A 136 2.44 2.26 -1.66
N THR A 137 1.95 1.86 -0.48
CA THR A 137 0.53 2.05 -0.12
C THR A 137 0.16 3.52 0.01
N ALA A 138 1.00 4.35 0.65
CA ALA A 138 0.76 5.78 0.77
C ALA A 138 0.80 6.48 -0.60
N ARG A 139 1.75 6.09 -1.47
CA ARG A 139 1.81 6.56 -2.87
C ARG A 139 0.54 6.19 -3.62
N GLY A 140 0.08 4.94 -3.49
CA GLY A 140 -1.15 4.46 -4.12
C GLY A 140 -2.39 5.25 -3.68
N VAL A 141 -2.52 5.57 -2.40
CA VAL A 141 -3.60 6.43 -1.89
C VAL A 141 -3.51 7.83 -2.46
N ARG A 142 -2.31 8.43 -2.49
CA ARG A 142 -2.11 9.77 -3.06
C ARG A 142 -2.51 9.82 -4.54
N GLU A 143 -2.04 8.87 -5.35
CA GLU A 143 -2.36 8.84 -6.79
C GLU A 143 -3.84 8.57 -7.03
N LEU A 144 -4.48 7.77 -6.18
CA LEU A 144 -5.93 7.54 -6.24
C LEU A 144 -6.71 8.83 -5.98
N LEU A 145 -6.39 9.57 -4.91
CA LEU A 145 -7.02 10.86 -4.59
C LEU A 145 -6.80 11.87 -5.72
N ARG A 146 -5.56 11.96 -6.24
CA ARG A 146 -5.20 12.85 -7.33
C ARG A 146 -5.99 12.58 -8.62
N PHE A 147 -6.17 11.30 -8.99
CA PHE A 147 -6.92 10.91 -10.18
C PHE A 147 -8.38 11.35 -10.13
N TYR A 148 -8.98 11.33 -8.94
CA TYR A 148 -10.36 11.79 -8.73
C TYR A 148 -10.48 13.28 -8.41
N GLY A 149 -9.40 14.07 -8.53
CA GLY A 149 -9.40 15.51 -8.25
C GLY A 149 -9.70 15.85 -6.79
N ILE A 150 -9.37 14.95 -5.86
CA ILE A 150 -9.58 15.16 -4.42
C ILE A 150 -8.34 15.81 -3.83
N GLU A 151 -8.46 17.10 -3.54
CA GLU A 151 -7.38 17.87 -2.93
C GLU A 151 -7.21 17.52 -1.45
N ILE A 152 -5.93 17.43 -1.03
CA ILE A 152 -5.55 17.14 0.37
C ILE A 152 -5.20 18.46 1.10
N LEU A 153 -4.66 19.45 0.39
CA LEU A 153 -4.19 20.70 0.96
C LEU A 153 -5.30 21.42 1.74
N GLY A 154 -5.02 21.77 2.99
CA GLY A 154 -5.93 22.46 3.90
C GLY A 154 -7.13 21.63 4.41
N LYS A 155 -7.23 20.36 4.03
CA LYS A 155 -8.32 19.47 4.46
C LYS A 155 -8.09 18.86 5.83
N LYS A 156 -9.19 18.58 6.54
CA LYS A 156 -9.19 17.76 7.74
C LYS A 156 -9.14 16.30 7.30
N VAL A 157 -8.02 15.63 7.52
CA VAL A 157 -7.84 14.22 7.19
C VAL A 157 -7.78 13.40 8.47
N THR A 158 -8.67 12.44 8.63
CA THR A 158 -8.56 11.46 9.71
C THR A 158 -8.04 10.13 9.17
N VAL A 159 -6.95 9.63 9.74
CA VAL A 159 -6.40 8.31 9.47
C VAL A 159 -6.73 7.39 10.65
N VAL A 160 -7.52 6.35 10.40
CA VAL A 160 -7.82 5.31 11.38
C VAL A 160 -6.84 4.15 11.20
N GLY A 161 -5.89 4.05 12.11
CA GLY A 161 -4.77 3.11 12.08
C GLY A 161 -3.43 3.83 12.20
N ARG A 162 -2.49 3.21 12.93
CA ARG A 162 -1.15 3.77 13.17
C ARG A 162 -0.02 2.76 12.98
N SER A 163 -0.25 1.74 12.15
CA SER A 163 0.80 0.76 11.84
C SER A 163 1.95 1.44 11.10
N ASP A 164 3.18 0.96 11.34
CA ASP A 164 4.38 1.49 10.69
C ASP A 164 4.38 1.27 9.18
N LEU A 165 3.70 0.21 8.71
CA LEU A 165 3.66 -0.15 7.28
C LEU A 165 2.62 0.66 6.48
N VAL A 166 1.53 1.12 7.11
CA VAL A 166 0.38 1.68 6.37
C VAL A 166 -0.11 2.98 6.98
N GLY A 167 -0.62 2.95 8.21
CA GLY A 167 -1.30 4.11 8.81
C GLY A 167 -0.38 5.32 9.01
N ARG A 168 0.82 5.11 9.57
CA ARG A 168 1.82 6.19 9.72
C ARG A 168 2.26 6.78 8.40
N PRO A 169 2.71 5.99 7.41
CA PRO A 169 3.06 6.53 6.09
C PRO A 169 1.95 7.36 5.46
N ILE A 170 0.71 6.92 5.54
CA ILE A 170 -0.44 7.67 5.00
C ILE A 170 -0.64 8.99 5.76
N ALA A 171 -0.55 8.98 7.09
CA ALA A 171 -0.68 10.19 7.89
C ALA A 171 0.41 11.23 7.55
N VAL A 172 1.67 10.77 7.43
CA VAL A 172 2.80 11.63 7.01
C VAL A 172 2.61 12.14 5.59
N MET A 173 2.14 11.30 4.67
CA MET A 173 1.82 11.72 3.29
C MET A 173 0.81 12.86 3.29
N CYS A 174 -0.26 12.76 4.06
CA CYS A 174 -1.28 13.79 4.17
C CYS A 174 -0.73 15.09 4.82
N GLN A 175 0.09 14.96 5.87
CA GLN A 175 0.76 16.11 6.51
C GLN A 175 1.68 16.84 5.53
N ASN A 176 2.52 16.10 4.79
CA ASN A 176 3.42 16.66 3.79
C ASN A 176 2.66 17.33 2.63
N ALA A 177 1.43 16.90 2.36
CA ALA A 177 0.51 17.53 1.40
C ALA A 177 -0.27 18.73 1.99
N GLY A 178 0.02 19.15 3.22
CA GLY A 178 -0.57 20.34 3.85
C GLY A 178 -1.95 20.12 4.48
N ALA A 179 -2.31 18.88 4.83
CA ALA A 179 -3.54 18.58 5.56
C ALA A 179 -3.42 18.80 7.07
N HIS A 180 -4.56 19.03 7.72
CA HIS A 180 -4.71 18.88 9.16
C HIS A 180 -5.03 17.43 9.49
N VAL A 181 -4.05 16.67 10.01
CA VAL A 181 -4.16 15.22 10.17
C VAL A 181 -4.47 14.84 11.62
N THR A 182 -5.55 14.09 11.79
CA THR A 182 -5.89 13.38 13.03
C THR A 182 -5.62 11.89 12.86
N VAL A 183 -4.97 11.25 13.84
CA VAL A 183 -4.75 9.80 13.82
C VAL A 183 -5.56 9.14 14.93
N CYS A 184 -6.50 8.28 14.55
CA CYS A 184 -7.28 7.45 15.46
C CYS A 184 -6.72 6.01 15.51
N HIS A 185 -6.80 5.38 16.68
CA HIS A 185 -6.28 4.03 16.90
C HIS A 185 -7.04 3.30 18.02
N SER A 186 -6.61 2.08 18.37
CA SER A 186 -7.31 1.24 19.37
C SER A 186 -7.48 1.84 20.76
N GLN A 187 -6.74 2.91 21.09
CA GLN A 187 -6.85 3.65 22.36
C GLN A 187 -7.62 4.97 22.21
N THR A 188 -8.15 5.27 21.02
CA THR A 188 -9.01 6.45 20.82
C THR A 188 -10.34 6.21 21.53
N THR A 189 -10.68 7.06 22.49
CA THR A 189 -11.87 6.90 23.35
C THR A 189 -13.18 7.15 22.59
N ASP A 190 -13.20 8.11 21.68
CA ASP A 190 -14.35 8.45 20.84
C ASP A 190 -13.95 8.45 19.36
N LEU A 191 -14.11 7.29 18.74
CA LEU A 191 -13.82 7.12 17.33
C LEU A 191 -14.82 7.87 16.44
N ILE A 192 -16.08 7.96 16.86
CA ILE A 192 -17.13 8.63 16.08
C ILE A 192 -16.81 10.12 15.95
N SER A 193 -16.51 10.78 17.05
CA SER A 193 -16.11 12.20 17.04
C SER A 193 -14.84 12.40 16.21
N GLY A 194 -13.84 11.50 16.35
CA GLY A 194 -12.59 11.58 15.63
C GLY A 194 -12.71 11.39 14.10
N THR A 195 -13.77 10.72 13.62
CA THR A 195 -13.94 10.41 12.18
C THR A 195 -14.97 11.31 11.50
N LYS A 196 -16.02 11.72 12.21
CA LYS A 196 -17.19 12.37 11.61
C LYS A 196 -16.92 13.79 11.10
N ASP A 197 -15.93 14.50 11.67
CA ASP A 197 -15.57 15.88 11.30
C ASP A 197 -14.52 15.97 10.17
N ALA A 198 -14.05 14.84 9.67
CA ALA A 198 -13.05 14.82 8.59
C ALA A 198 -13.67 15.13 7.22
N ASP A 199 -12.91 15.83 6.37
CA ASP A 199 -13.20 15.95 4.94
C ASP A 199 -12.85 14.65 4.21
N ILE A 200 -11.71 14.03 4.63
CA ILE A 200 -11.20 12.78 4.09
C ILE A 200 -10.97 11.81 5.24
N LEU A 201 -11.59 10.65 5.19
CA LEU A 201 -11.41 9.56 6.14
C LEU A 201 -10.64 8.41 5.46
N ILE A 202 -9.48 8.04 6.00
CA ILE A 202 -8.66 6.93 5.50
C ILE A 202 -8.59 5.85 6.57
N VAL A 203 -8.99 4.62 6.23
CA VAL A 203 -9.14 3.53 7.21
C VAL A 203 -8.17 2.40 6.89
N ALA A 204 -7.29 2.05 7.85
CA ALA A 204 -6.20 1.10 7.67
C ALA A 204 -5.90 0.32 8.97
N VAL A 205 -6.85 -0.49 9.44
CA VAL A 205 -6.76 -1.21 10.74
C VAL A 205 -6.84 -2.74 10.62
N GLY A 206 -7.31 -3.26 9.48
CA GLY A 206 -7.52 -4.70 9.27
C GLY A 206 -8.64 -5.27 10.15
N LYS A 207 -9.69 -4.48 10.40
CA LYS A 207 -10.88 -4.87 11.14
C LYS A 207 -12.13 -4.68 10.28
N PRO A 208 -12.68 -5.76 9.71
CA PRO A 208 -13.84 -5.69 8.83
C PRO A 208 -15.01 -4.91 9.42
N GLY A 209 -15.54 -3.95 8.65
CA GLY A 209 -16.74 -3.21 9.00
C GLY A 209 -16.65 -2.33 10.25
N LEU A 210 -15.45 -1.97 10.69
CA LEU A 210 -15.26 -1.08 11.85
C LEU A 210 -15.94 0.27 11.66
N ILE A 211 -15.82 0.84 10.47
CA ILE A 211 -16.45 2.12 10.11
C ILE A 211 -17.81 1.87 9.47
N THR A 212 -18.84 2.44 10.08
CA THR A 212 -20.24 2.29 9.67
C THR A 212 -20.88 3.67 9.48
N ALA A 213 -22.14 3.72 9.09
CA ALA A 213 -22.92 4.93 8.89
C ALA A 213 -22.81 5.98 10.01
N LYS A 214 -22.65 5.55 11.27
CA LYS A 214 -22.52 6.46 12.42
C LYS A 214 -21.20 7.24 12.48
N HIS A 215 -20.17 6.77 11.78
CA HIS A 215 -18.82 7.32 11.79
C HIS A 215 -18.57 8.37 10.71
N VAL A 216 -19.51 8.58 9.79
CA VAL A 216 -19.31 9.39 8.60
C VAL A 216 -20.34 10.50 8.45
N ASN A 217 -20.08 11.43 7.52
CA ASN A 217 -21.00 12.49 7.11
C ASN A 217 -21.16 12.59 5.58
N GLY A 218 -22.18 13.33 5.13
CA GLY A 218 -22.54 13.39 3.70
C GLY A 218 -21.56 14.11 2.77
N GLY A 219 -20.63 14.91 3.32
CA GLY A 219 -19.61 15.63 2.53
C GLY A 219 -18.28 14.89 2.37
N GLN A 220 -18.13 13.78 3.07
CA GLN A 220 -16.86 13.11 3.30
C GLN A 220 -16.42 12.23 2.13
N VAL A 221 -15.11 12.17 1.92
CA VAL A 221 -14.44 11.16 1.07
C VAL A 221 -13.90 10.06 1.96
N VAL A 222 -14.22 8.79 1.66
CA VAL A 222 -13.77 7.63 2.44
C VAL A 222 -12.86 6.75 1.61
N ILE A 223 -11.64 6.53 2.09
CA ILE A 223 -10.64 5.63 1.48
C ILE A 223 -10.43 4.43 2.39
N ASP A 224 -10.91 3.29 1.95
CA ASP A 224 -10.72 2.02 2.64
C ASP A 224 -9.44 1.34 2.15
N VAL A 225 -8.44 1.27 3.03
CA VAL A 225 -7.14 0.62 2.78
C VAL A 225 -7.14 -0.80 3.36
N GLY A 226 -8.07 -1.07 4.29
CA GLY A 226 -8.21 -2.37 4.92
C GLY A 226 -8.51 -3.47 3.91
N ILE A 227 -7.93 -4.64 4.14
CA ILE A 227 -8.26 -5.82 3.38
C ILE A 227 -8.19 -7.03 4.31
N SER A 228 -9.31 -7.71 4.41
CA SER A 228 -9.45 -8.90 5.24
C SER A 228 -10.20 -9.96 4.45
N ARG A 229 -9.89 -11.23 4.71
CA ARG A 229 -10.61 -12.35 4.10
C ARG A 229 -11.65 -12.88 5.10
N ILE A 230 -12.91 -12.97 4.66
CA ILE A 230 -13.98 -13.63 5.41
C ILE A 230 -14.37 -14.90 4.65
N GLY A 231 -14.24 -16.06 5.30
CA GLY A 231 -14.41 -17.37 4.64
C GLY A 231 -13.33 -17.60 3.58
N GLU A 232 -13.66 -18.43 2.59
CA GLU A 232 -12.66 -18.88 1.60
C GLU A 232 -12.44 -17.88 0.45
N GLU A 233 -13.44 -17.06 0.07
CA GLU A 233 -13.39 -16.27 -1.16
C GLU A 233 -13.68 -14.77 -1.01
N ARG A 234 -14.30 -14.31 0.09
CA ARG A 234 -14.74 -12.92 0.19
C ARG A 234 -13.69 -12.01 0.81
N LEU A 235 -13.19 -11.07 0.01
CA LEU A 235 -12.39 -9.95 0.50
C LEU A 235 -13.31 -8.80 0.92
N VAL A 236 -13.04 -8.24 2.10
CA VAL A 236 -13.77 -7.10 2.66
C VAL A 236 -12.80 -6.08 3.22
N GLY A 237 -13.24 -4.83 3.28
CA GLY A 237 -12.51 -3.73 3.87
C GLY A 237 -12.85 -3.49 5.34
N ASP A 238 -12.25 -2.44 5.88
CA ASP A 238 -12.50 -1.95 7.24
C ASP A 238 -13.79 -1.12 7.32
N VAL A 239 -14.36 -0.73 6.20
CA VAL A 239 -15.58 0.08 6.08
C VAL A 239 -16.76 -0.81 5.70
N ASP A 240 -17.89 -0.64 6.39
CA ASP A 240 -19.17 -1.18 5.94
C ASP A 240 -19.64 -0.40 4.70
N PHE A 241 -19.19 -0.90 3.55
CA PHE A 241 -19.38 -0.24 2.26
C PHE A 241 -20.87 0.05 1.96
N GLU A 242 -21.75 -0.90 2.27
CA GLU A 242 -23.18 -0.79 1.93
C GLU A 242 -23.83 0.38 2.68
N SER A 243 -23.63 0.47 3.98
CA SER A 243 -24.21 1.55 4.80
C SER A 243 -23.55 2.91 4.56
N VAL A 244 -22.22 2.94 4.42
CA VAL A 244 -21.44 4.16 4.27
C VAL A 244 -21.63 4.81 2.89
N SER A 245 -21.68 4.02 1.81
CA SER A 245 -21.86 4.52 0.45
C SER A 245 -23.19 5.27 0.21
N GLN A 246 -24.19 5.06 1.07
CA GLN A 246 -25.46 5.79 1.00
C GLN A 246 -25.35 7.23 1.56
N ILE A 247 -24.28 7.53 2.30
CA ILE A 247 -24.14 8.79 3.06
C ILE A 247 -23.05 9.68 2.46
N VAL A 248 -21.86 9.11 2.19
CA VAL A 248 -20.67 9.88 1.85
C VAL A 248 -20.66 10.39 0.42
N LYS A 249 -19.84 11.42 0.16
CA LYS A 249 -19.66 11.98 -1.19
C LYS A 249 -18.95 11.01 -2.12
N ALA A 250 -17.93 10.31 -1.62
CA ALA A 250 -17.15 9.36 -2.42
C ALA A 250 -16.54 8.27 -1.52
N ILE A 251 -16.36 7.07 -2.06
CA ILE A 251 -15.83 5.92 -1.33
C ILE A 251 -15.04 4.98 -2.24
N SER A 252 -13.92 4.42 -1.74
CA SER A 252 -13.19 3.36 -2.43
C SER A 252 -13.75 1.97 -2.07
N PRO A 253 -13.94 1.07 -3.04
CA PRO A 253 -14.41 -0.28 -2.78
C PRO A 253 -13.28 -1.21 -2.34
N VAL A 254 -13.63 -2.27 -1.60
CA VAL A 254 -12.74 -3.40 -1.34
C VAL A 254 -13.47 -4.70 -1.73
N PRO A 255 -12.93 -5.48 -2.69
CA PRO A 255 -11.72 -5.24 -3.50
C PRO A 255 -11.91 -4.21 -4.62
N GLY A 256 -10.79 -3.68 -5.14
CA GLY A 256 -10.81 -2.84 -6.35
C GLY A 256 -10.44 -1.37 -6.12
N GLY A 257 -10.28 -0.95 -4.87
CA GLY A 257 -9.79 0.38 -4.49
C GLY A 257 -8.25 0.41 -4.33
N VAL A 258 -7.79 0.71 -3.12
CA VAL A 258 -6.36 0.95 -2.80
C VAL A 258 -5.44 -0.21 -3.15
N GLY A 259 -5.87 -1.47 -2.98
CA GLY A 259 -5.02 -2.63 -3.29
C GLY A 259 -4.54 -2.68 -4.75
N ALA A 260 -5.35 -2.21 -5.70
CA ALA A 260 -4.94 -2.09 -7.10
C ALA A 260 -3.86 -1.00 -7.30
N MET A 261 -3.93 0.06 -6.51
CA MET A 261 -3.01 1.20 -6.54
C MET A 261 -1.68 0.90 -5.86
N THR A 262 -1.69 0.07 -4.81
CA THR A 262 -0.45 -0.39 -4.16
C THR A 262 0.45 -1.13 -5.17
N VAL A 263 -0.14 -1.98 -6.02
CA VAL A 263 0.62 -2.67 -7.08
C VAL A 263 1.19 -1.68 -8.10
N LEU A 264 0.42 -0.68 -8.55
CA LEU A 264 0.92 0.36 -9.44
C LEU A 264 2.10 1.11 -8.81
N ALA A 265 1.89 1.63 -7.60
CA ALA A 265 2.87 2.45 -6.88
C ALA A 265 4.19 1.72 -6.61
N LEU A 266 4.13 0.42 -6.35
CA LEU A 266 5.31 -0.42 -6.19
C LEU A 266 6.16 -0.46 -7.46
N PHE A 267 5.56 -0.61 -8.63
CA PHE A 267 6.30 -0.57 -9.89
C PHE A 267 6.74 0.84 -10.29
N GLU A 268 6.00 1.87 -9.92
CA GLU A 268 6.49 3.25 -10.05
C GLU A 268 7.73 3.48 -9.19
N ASN A 269 7.75 2.96 -7.95
CA ASN A 269 8.93 3.01 -7.07
C ASN A 269 10.12 2.25 -7.68
N LEU A 270 9.90 1.05 -8.23
CA LEU A 270 10.95 0.30 -8.90
C LEU A 270 11.58 1.10 -10.05
N ILE A 271 10.76 1.74 -10.89
CA ILE A 271 11.24 2.54 -12.02
C ILE A 271 12.00 3.78 -11.53
N ASP A 272 11.54 4.42 -10.45
CA ASP A 272 12.23 5.57 -9.87
C ASP A 272 13.59 5.19 -9.28
N LEU A 273 13.77 3.95 -8.80
CA LEU A 273 15.05 3.42 -8.31
C LEU A 273 15.99 2.96 -9.44
N CYS A 274 15.47 2.67 -10.64
CA CYS A 274 16.28 2.32 -11.82
C CYS A 274 16.90 3.55 -12.54
N ARG A 275 16.65 4.75 -12.06
CA ARG A 275 17.15 6.02 -12.65
C ARG A 275 18.38 6.51 -11.89
#